data_a3ef11a9909c7616343118f49ebeacd8
#
_entry.id   a3ef11a9909c7616343118f49ebeacd8
#
_cell.length_a   1.000
_cell.length_b   1.000
_cell.length_c   1.000
_cell.angle_alpha   90.00
_cell.angle_beta   90.00
_cell.angle_gamma   90.00
#
_symmetry.space_group_name_H-M   'P 1'
#
loop_
_entity.id
_entity.type
_entity.pdbx_description
1 polymer ?
#
loop_
_entity_poly.entity_id
_entity_poly.type
_entity_poly.pdbx_seq_one_letter_code
_entity_poly.pdbx_strand_id
1 'polypeptide(L)'
;RTKQIGEWILQDLAAAGRCSAISLRYFNPAGAHPSAQIGESPSSPAQNLVPVITETAIGKRTGMTVFGEDYPTRDGTCIRDYVYIMDLARAHTLALERLLKTGEAPAFDAFNLGIGEGLTVLEMIHAFEKVSGQTLRYQIGARREGDMAAVYADSAKARRVLGWSPKGGVEKIMQTAWEWENKRSHS
;
A
#
# COMPACT_ATOMS: atom_id res chain seq x y z
N ARG A 1 -8.08 -12.38 10.40
CA ARG A 1 -8.93 -13.60 10.30
C ARG A 1 -9.95 -13.49 9.17
N THR A 2 -10.72 -12.37 9.01
CA THR A 2 -11.79 -12.28 7.99
C THR A 2 -11.28 -12.45 6.56
N LYS A 3 -10.13 -11.88 6.19
CA LYS A 3 -9.51 -12.07 4.87
C LYS A 3 -9.10 -13.52 4.62
N GLN A 4 -8.59 -14.20 5.63
CA GLN A 4 -8.22 -15.61 5.53
C GLN A 4 -9.46 -16.51 5.34
N ILE A 5 -10.55 -16.23 6.04
CA ILE A 5 -11.83 -16.93 5.84
C ILE A 5 -12.32 -16.74 4.40
N GLY A 6 -12.23 -15.52 3.85
CA GLY A 6 -12.58 -15.26 2.46
C GLY A 6 -11.76 -16.08 1.46
N GLU A 7 -10.46 -16.25 1.71
CA GLU A 7 -9.62 -17.09 0.85
C GLU A 7 -10.02 -18.58 0.95
N TRP A 8 -10.32 -19.10 2.12
CA TRP A 8 -10.79 -20.48 2.29
C TRP A 8 -12.10 -20.72 1.52
N ILE A 9 -13.07 -19.81 1.62
CA ILE A 9 -14.32 -19.90 0.86
C ILE A 9 -14.04 -19.94 -0.65
N LEU A 10 -13.14 -19.09 -1.15
CA LEU A 10 -12.77 -19.10 -2.57
C LEU A 10 -12.06 -20.39 -2.98
N GLN A 11 -11.22 -20.96 -2.13
CA GLN A 11 -10.57 -22.26 -2.36
C GLN A 11 -11.60 -23.38 -2.47
N ASP A 12 -12.57 -23.44 -1.56
CA ASP A 12 -13.62 -24.47 -1.56
C ASP A 12 -14.52 -24.35 -2.81
N LEU A 13 -14.91 -23.12 -3.19
CA LEU A 13 -15.69 -22.89 -4.40
C LEU A 13 -14.92 -23.27 -5.68
N ALA A 14 -13.63 -22.98 -5.71
CA ALA A 14 -12.76 -23.35 -6.83
C ALA A 14 -12.56 -24.87 -6.90
N ALA A 15 -12.34 -25.53 -5.77
CA ALA A 15 -12.25 -27.00 -5.70
C ALA A 15 -13.54 -27.70 -6.14
N ALA A 16 -14.69 -27.09 -5.87
CA ALA A 16 -16.00 -27.57 -6.32
C ALA A 16 -16.30 -27.25 -7.80
N GLY A 17 -15.37 -26.66 -8.54
CA GLY A 17 -15.54 -26.27 -9.94
C GLY A 17 -16.55 -25.13 -10.18
N ARG A 18 -16.85 -24.34 -9.13
CA ARG A 18 -17.84 -23.26 -9.19
C ARG A 18 -17.26 -21.94 -9.73
N CYS A 19 -15.98 -21.71 -9.55
CA CYS A 19 -15.27 -20.54 -10.06
C CYS A 19 -13.77 -20.80 -10.18
N SER A 20 -13.08 -19.94 -10.93
CA SER A 20 -11.64 -19.76 -10.82
C SER A 20 -11.37 -18.44 -10.11
N ALA A 21 -10.42 -18.43 -9.18
CA ALA A 21 -10.16 -17.25 -8.36
C ALA A 21 -8.66 -16.98 -8.14
N ILE A 22 -8.28 -15.72 -8.07
CA ILE A 22 -6.94 -15.28 -7.66
C ILE A 22 -7.08 -14.28 -6.52
N SER A 23 -6.45 -14.58 -5.38
CA SER A 23 -6.29 -13.64 -4.26
C SER A 23 -5.04 -12.79 -4.46
N LEU A 24 -5.20 -11.47 -4.50
CA LEU A 24 -4.09 -10.51 -4.48
C LEU A 24 -3.95 -9.94 -3.06
N ARG A 25 -2.90 -10.34 -2.36
CA ARG A 25 -2.59 -9.91 -0.99
C ARG A 25 -1.65 -8.73 -1.04
N TYR A 26 -2.19 -7.51 -1.11
CA TYR A 26 -1.38 -6.30 -1.11
C TYR A 26 -1.14 -5.79 0.31
N PHE A 27 0.03 -5.19 0.51
CA PHE A 27 0.48 -4.67 1.81
C PHE A 27 -0.09 -3.26 2.03
N ASN A 28 0.70 -2.20 1.94
CA ASN A 28 0.21 -0.84 2.14
C ASN A 28 0.07 -0.10 0.80
N PRO A 29 -1.12 -0.11 0.16
CA PRO A 29 -1.34 0.68 -1.05
C PRO A 29 -1.14 2.16 -0.76
N ALA A 30 -0.45 2.87 -1.66
CA ALA A 30 -0.17 4.27 -1.47
C ALA A 30 0.02 5.01 -2.79
N GLY A 31 -0.08 6.34 -2.76
CA GLY A 31 -0.01 7.19 -3.94
C GLY A 31 -1.35 7.38 -4.61
N ALA A 32 -1.33 8.02 -5.77
CA ALA A 32 -2.51 8.33 -6.56
C ALA A 32 -2.23 8.11 -8.06
N HIS A 33 -3.26 8.27 -8.88
CA HIS A 33 -3.08 8.26 -10.33
C HIS A 33 -2.26 9.48 -10.78
N PRO A 34 -1.34 9.36 -11.76
CA PRO A 34 -0.46 10.46 -12.17
C PRO A 34 -1.18 11.70 -12.72
N SER A 35 -2.45 11.57 -13.13
CA SER A 35 -3.27 12.72 -13.57
C SER A 35 -3.81 13.57 -12.42
N ALA A 36 -3.62 13.15 -11.17
CA ALA A 36 -4.26 13.72 -10.00
C ALA A 36 -5.79 13.88 -10.12
N GLN A 37 -6.46 12.98 -10.86
CA GLN A 37 -7.93 12.93 -10.97
C GLN A 37 -8.54 11.83 -10.10
N ILE A 38 -7.72 10.86 -9.68
CA ILE A 38 -8.11 9.72 -8.85
C ILE A 38 -7.05 9.52 -7.78
N GLY A 39 -7.47 9.44 -6.52
CA GLY A 39 -6.61 9.19 -5.38
C GLY A 39 -7.42 8.83 -4.14
N GLU A 40 -6.76 8.63 -3.02
CA GLU A 40 -7.40 8.28 -1.76
C GLU A 40 -8.18 9.47 -1.20
N SER A 41 -9.49 9.28 -0.98
CA SER A 41 -10.38 10.28 -0.40
C SER A 41 -11.21 9.63 0.71
N PRO A 42 -10.68 9.52 1.93
CA PRO A 42 -11.38 8.88 3.04
C PRO A 42 -12.63 9.68 3.43
N SER A 43 -13.72 8.96 3.73
CA SER A 43 -14.98 9.53 4.23
C SER A 43 -14.92 9.91 5.71
N SER A 44 -13.89 9.48 6.42
CA SER A 44 -13.58 9.78 7.83
C SER A 44 -12.13 10.27 7.93
N PRO A 45 -11.69 10.84 9.07
CA PRO A 45 -10.29 11.25 9.22
C PRO A 45 -9.31 10.16 8.81
N ALA A 46 -8.35 10.49 7.95
CA ALA A 46 -7.38 9.53 7.44
C ALA A 46 -6.60 8.85 8.57
N GLN A 47 -6.40 7.55 8.46
CA GLN A 47 -5.63 6.73 9.40
C GLN A 47 -4.38 6.12 8.75
N ASN A 48 -4.37 6.02 7.41
CA ASN A 48 -3.21 5.55 6.67
C ASN A 48 -2.12 6.62 6.62
N LEU A 49 -0.86 6.20 6.69
CA LEU A 49 0.27 7.12 6.84
C LEU A 49 0.34 8.18 5.72
N VAL A 50 0.24 7.77 4.45
CA VAL A 50 0.42 8.70 3.32
C VAL A 50 -0.64 9.79 3.28
N PRO A 51 -1.96 9.51 3.41
CA PRO A 51 -2.96 10.55 3.58
C PRO A 51 -2.75 11.44 4.81
N VAL A 52 -2.33 10.87 5.94
CA VAL A 52 -2.02 11.67 7.15
C VAL A 52 -0.88 12.65 6.89
N ILE A 53 0.16 12.22 6.18
CA ILE A 53 1.28 13.06 5.75
C ILE A 53 0.77 14.23 4.88
N THR A 54 0.01 13.93 3.81
CA THR A 54 -0.45 14.95 2.87
C THR A 54 -1.47 15.91 3.50
N GLU A 55 -2.38 15.42 4.35
CA GLU A 55 -3.31 16.26 5.12
C GLU A 55 -2.59 17.18 6.12
N THR A 56 -1.49 16.71 6.72
CA THR A 56 -0.66 17.53 7.62
C THR A 56 0.06 18.63 6.83
N ALA A 57 0.65 18.28 5.70
CA ALA A 57 1.38 19.23 4.85
C ALA A 57 0.49 20.36 4.31
N ILE A 58 -0.77 20.05 3.92
CA ILE A 58 -1.70 21.05 3.39
C ILE A 58 -2.44 21.83 4.49
N GLY A 59 -2.17 21.55 5.76
CA GLY A 59 -2.75 22.26 6.90
C GLY A 59 -4.13 21.79 7.33
N LYS A 60 -4.64 20.67 6.82
CA LYS A 60 -5.90 20.05 7.30
C LYS A 60 -5.73 19.45 8.70
N ARG A 61 -4.47 19.18 9.10
CA ARG A 61 -4.08 18.75 10.44
C ARG A 61 -3.04 19.70 11.00
N THR A 62 -3.09 19.96 12.29
CA THR A 62 -2.10 20.79 13.00
C THR A 62 -0.75 20.08 13.14
N GLY A 63 -0.72 18.76 12.99
CA GLY A 63 0.45 17.90 13.05
C GLY A 63 0.04 16.43 13.00
N MET A 64 1.03 15.54 12.97
CA MET A 64 0.82 14.10 13.01
C MET A 64 1.58 13.45 14.17
N THR A 65 1.18 12.23 14.54
CA THR A 65 1.87 11.44 15.56
C THR A 65 2.56 10.24 14.90
N VAL A 66 3.87 10.10 15.14
CA VAL A 66 4.66 8.91 14.85
C VAL A 66 4.57 8.00 16.07
N PHE A 67 4.06 6.79 15.91
CA PHE A 67 3.77 5.88 17.01
C PHE A 67 4.95 4.95 17.30
N GLY A 68 5.65 5.18 18.41
CA GLY A 68 6.84 4.46 18.86
C GLY A 68 8.12 4.96 18.19
N GLU A 69 9.21 4.96 18.97
CA GLU A 69 10.57 5.31 18.55
C GLU A 69 11.60 4.27 19.02
N ASP A 70 11.12 3.18 19.58
CA ASP A 70 11.92 2.18 20.28
C ASP A 70 11.74 0.77 19.70
N TYR A 71 11.20 0.65 18.45
CA TYR A 71 11.17 -0.63 17.74
C TYR A 71 12.60 -1.06 17.35
N PRO A 72 12.88 -2.37 17.27
CA PRO A 72 14.19 -2.88 16.82
C PRO A 72 14.33 -2.72 15.31
N THR A 73 14.30 -1.50 14.83
CA THR A 73 14.41 -1.09 13.43
C THR A 73 15.50 -0.04 13.28
N ARG A 74 15.84 0.36 12.05
CA ARG A 74 16.99 1.24 11.79
C ARG A 74 16.86 2.67 12.33
N ASP A 75 15.63 3.14 12.59
CA ASP A 75 15.36 4.47 13.14
C ASP A 75 14.38 4.44 14.34
N GLY A 76 14.07 3.25 14.84
CA GLY A 76 13.16 3.06 15.96
C GLY A 76 11.66 3.10 15.61
N THR A 77 11.28 3.42 14.36
CA THR A 77 9.87 3.43 13.94
C THR A 77 9.48 2.18 13.17
N CYS A 78 8.17 1.89 13.06
CA CYS A 78 7.68 0.70 12.38
C CYS A 78 8.08 0.67 10.89
N ILE A 79 8.40 -0.52 10.39
CA ILE A 79 8.64 -0.78 8.96
C ILE A 79 7.39 -1.36 8.31
N ARG A 80 6.99 -0.78 7.17
CA ARG A 80 5.90 -1.28 6.32
C ARG A 80 6.31 -1.28 4.86
N ASP A 81 5.68 -2.16 4.09
CA ASP A 81 5.88 -2.27 2.65
C ASP A 81 4.82 -1.42 1.94
N TYR A 82 5.25 -0.33 1.32
CA TYR A 82 4.38 0.59 0.59
C TYR A 82 4.44 0.30 -0.89
N VAL A 83 3.31 -0.06 -1.48
CA VAL A 83 3.21 -0.40 -2.89
C VAL A 83 2.42 0.67 -3.64
N TYR A 84 2.97 1.13 -4.77
CA TYR A 84 2.33 2.15 -5.58
C TYR A 84 0.99 1.67 -6.14
N ILE A 85 -0.06 2.48 -6.01
CA ILE A 85 -1.43 2.09 -6.37
C ILE A 85 -1.56 1.66 -7.85
N MET A 86 -0.78 2.27 -8.77
CA MET A 86 -0.81 1.88 -10.17
C MET A 86 -0.17 0.51 -10.43
N ASP A 87 0.82 0.12 -9.62
CA ASP A 87 1.39 -1.23 -9.69
C ASP A 87 0.38 -2.27 -9.21
N LEU A 88 -0.44 -1.95 -8.22
CA LEU A 88 -1.55 -2.80 -7.80
C LEU A 88 -2.62 -2.91 -8.89
N ALA A 89 -3.01 -1.81 -9.51
CA ALA A 89 -3.95 -1.82 -10.64
C ALA A 89 -3.45 -2.76 -11.75
N ARG A 90 -2.16 -2.66 -12.09
CA ARG A 90 -1.53 -3.57 -13.06
C ARG A 90 -1.57 -5.04 -12.62
N ALA A 91 -1.38 -5.32 -11.33
CA ALA A 91 -1.47 -6.69 -10.82
C ALA A 91 -2.87 -7.29 -11.01
N HIS A 92 -3.93 -6.49 -10.86
CA HIS A 92 -5.30 -6.93 -11.13
C HIS A 92 -5.50 -7.27 -12.62
N THR A 93 -4.97 -6.44 -13.53
CA THR A 93 -5.02 -6.73 -14.97
C THR A 93 -4.31 -8.05 -15.29
N LEU A 94 -3.08 -8.25 -14.80
CA LEU A 94 -2.32 -9.47 -15.03
C LEU A 94 -3.00 -10.71 -14.41
N ALA A 95 -3.62 -10.57 -13.24
CA ALA A 95 -4.37 -11.66 -12.63
C ALA A 95 -5.62 -12.02 -13.44
N LEU A 96 -6.34 -11.02 -13.98
CA LEU A 96 -7.49 -11.23 -14.84
C LEU A 96 -7.08 -11.89 -16.17
N GLU A 97 -6.03 -11.42 -16.83
CA GLU A 97 -5.47 -12.02 -18.04
C GLU A 97 -5.13 -13.50 -17.81
N ARG A 98 -4.55 -13.84 -16.65
CA ARG A 98 -4.25 -15.22 -16.28
C ARG A 98 -5.52 -16.07 -16.09
N LEU A 99 -6.57 -15.52 -15.49
CA LEU A 99 -7.85 -16.22 -15.32
C LEU A 99 -8.59 -16.45 -16.64
N LEU A 100 -8.39 -15.56 -17.62
CA LEU A 100 -9.05 -15.64 -18.93
C LEU A 100 -8.31 -16.54 -19.93
N LYS A 101 -7.08 -16.96 -19.64
CA LYS A 101 -6.34 -17.89 -20.50
C LYS A 101 -7.00 -19.25 -20.53
N THR A 102 -7.50 -19.63 -21.69
CA THR A 102 -8.18 -20.91 -21.90
C THR A 102 -7.22 -22.09 -21.65
N GLY A 103 -7.62 -23.02 -20.78
CA GLY A 103 -6.85 -24.23 -20.44
C GLY A 103 -5.71 -24.04 -19.43
N GLU A 104 -5.40 -22.80 -19.04
CA GLU A 104 -4.31 -22.49 -18.10
C GLU A 104 -4.79 -21.82 -16.78
N ALA A 105 -6.09 -21.50 -16.70
CA ALA A 105 -6.63 -20.84 -15.51
C ALA A 105 -6.52 -21.74 -14.28
N PRO A 106 -5.91 -21.26 -13.18
CA PRO A 106 -5.87 -22.02 -11.94
C PRO A 106 -7.28 -22.08 -11.33
N ALA A 107 -7.61 -23.18 -10.66
CA ALA A 107 -8.82 -23.20 -9.85
C ALA A 107 -8.76 -22.12 -8.77
N PHE A 108 -7.66 -22.08 -7.99
CA PHE A 108 -7.36 -21.03 -7.03
C PHE A 108 -5.85 -20.72 -7.04
N ASP A 109 -5.51 -19.44 -6.88
CA ASP A 109 -4.14 -19.02 -6.64
C ASP A 109 -4.09 -17.78 -5.73
N ALA A 110 -2.94 -17.52 -5.08
CA ALA A 110 -2.75 -16.35 -4.23
C ALA A 110 -1.35 -15.76 -4.43
N PHE A 111 -1.28 -14.41 -4.50
CA PHE A 111 -0.05 -13.66 -4.73
C PHE A 111 0.10 -12.54 -3.72
N ASN A 112 1.25 -12.46 -3.06
CA ASN A 112 1.60 -11.31 -2.27
C ASN A 112 2.14 -10.20 -3.20
N LEU A 113 1.69 -8.97 -2.98
CA LEU A 113 2.05 -7.80 -3.76
C LEU A 113 2.66 -6.73 -2.84
N GLY A 114 3.95 -6.55 -2.94
CA GLY A 114 4.73 -5.56 -2.24
C GLY A 114 6.09 -5.38 -2.91
N ILE A 115 6.87 -4.42 -2.45
CA ILE A 115 8.21 -4.13 -3.01
C ILE A 115 9.21 -5.18 -2.50
N GLY A 116 8.98 -5.74 -1.30
CA GLY A 116 9.88 -6.65 -0.62
C GLY A 116 10.94 -5.92 0.22
N GLU A 117 10.93 -4.61 0.18
CA GLU A 117 11.75 -3.72 0.99
C GLU A 117 10.83 -2.83 1.82
N GLY A 118 10.93 -2.94 3.13
CA GLY A 118 10.11 -2.11 4.00
C GLY A 118 10.73 -0.74 4.24
N LEU A 119 9.88 0.28 4.33
CA LEU A 119 10.26 1.64 4.71
C LEU A 119 9.75 1.95 6.12
N THR A 120 10.54 2.67 6.89
CA THR A 120 10.14 3.17 8.20
C THR A 120 9.19 4.35 8.07
N VAL A 121 8.52 4.71 9.17
CA VAL A 121 7.64 5.88 9.17
C VAL A 121 8.44 7.17 8.94
N LEU A 122 9.63 7.32 9.54
CA LEU A 122 10.47 8.49 9.34
C LEU A 122 11.04 8.57 7.91
N GLU A 123 11.41 7.45 7.30
CA GLU A 123 11.82 7.44 5.89
C GLU A 123 10.70 7.90 4.95
N MET A 124 9.44 7.54 5.24
CA MET A 124 8.30 8.01 4.48
C MET A 124 8.08 9.52 4.65
N ILE A 125 8.24 10.05 5.85
CA ILE A 125 8.18 11.49 6.13
C ILE A 125 9.28 12.22 5.36
N HIS A 126 10.54 11.79 5.49
CA HIS A 126 11.66 12.42 4.79
C HIS A 126 11.54 12.35 3.26
N ALA A 127 11.03 11.23 2.73
CA ALA A 127 10.75 11.12 1.30
C ALA A 127 9.70 12.13 0.83
N PHE A 128 8.66 12.37 1.64
CA PHE A 128 7.66 13.38 1.35
C PHE A 128 8.26 14.80 1.40
N GLU A 129 9.01 15.12 2.45
CA GLU A 129 9.67 16.44 2.60
C GLU A 129 10.59 16.75 1.42
N LYS A 130 11.35 15.74 0.97
CA LYS A 130 12.22 15.86 -0.21
C LYS A 130 11.43 16.17 -1.49
N VAL A 131 10.31 15.50 -1.70
CA VAL A 131 9.50 15.63 -2.93
C VAL A 131 8.68 16.90 -2.92
N SER A 132 8.09 17.28 -1.78
CA SER A 132 7.17 18.41 -1.67
C SER A 132 7.85 19.74 -1.36
N GLY A 133 9.07 19.72 -0.82
CA GLY A 133 9.74 20.90 -0.25
C GLY A 133 9.09 21.40 1.04
N GLN A 134 8.13 20.67 1.62
CA GLN A 134 7.42 21.04 2.84
C GLN A 134 8.04 20.32 4.04
N THR A 135 8.19 21.03 5.17
CA THR A 135 8.58 20.41 6.45
C THR A 135 7.34 19.98 7.22
N LEU A 136 7.30 18.72 7.64
CA LEU A 136 6.17 18.15 8.37
C LEU A 136 6.28 18.39 9.89
N ARG A 137 5.17 18.79 10.49
CA ARG A 137 5.06 18.85 11.96
C ARG A 137 4.60 17.50 12.49
N TYR A 138 5.47 16.83 13.22
CA TYR A 138 5.11 15.59 13.90
C TYR A 138 5.64 15.56 15.34
N GLN A 139 5.03 14.70 16.15
CA GLN A 139 5.49 14.36 17.48
C GLN A 139 5.59 12.85 17.61
N ILE A 140 6.47 12.39 18.48
CA ILE A 140 6.57 10.97 18.83
C ILE A 140 5.53 10.67 19.91
N GLY A 141 4.75 9.62 19.68
CA GLY A 141 3.78 9.08 20.64
C GLY A 141 4.14 7.66 21.08
N ALA A 142 3.41 7.14 22.05
CA ALA A 142 3.56 5.76 22.48
C ALA A 142 3.25 4.78 21.33
N ARG A 143 3.79 3.54 21.39
CA ARG A 143 3.44 2.47 20.44
C ARG A 143 1.94 2.24 20.42
N ARG A 144 1.38 1.96 19.24
CA ARG A 144 0.01 1.47 19.14
C ARG A 144 -0.04 -0.02 19.50
N GLU A 145 -1.06 -0.41 20.23
CA GLU A 145 -1.29 -1.82 20.54
C GLU A 145 -1.46 -2.64 19.26
N GLY A 146 -0.78 -3.77 19.18
CA GLY A 146 -0.82 -4.67 18.04
C GLY A 146 0.07 -4.30 16.85
N ASP A 147 0.80 -3.19 16.90
CA ASP A 147 1.76 -2.85 15.85
C ASP A 147 2.99 -3.77 15.88
N MET A 148 3.29 -4.37 14.73
CA MET A 148 4.51 -5.15 14.53
C MET A 148 5.66 -4.25 14.12
N ALA A 149 6.89 -4.57 14.57
CA ALA A 149 8.08 -3.78 14.23
C ALA A 149 8.32 -3.70 12.72
N ALA A 150 8.16 -4.82 11.99
CA ALA A 150 8.41 -4.88 10.55
C ALA A 150 7.43 -5.84 9.86
N VAL A 151 6.86 -5.39 8.73
CA VAL A 151 6.00 -6.21 7.86
C VAL A 151 6.27 -5.82 6.41
N TYR A 152 6.74 -6.77 5.60
CA TYR A 152 6.98 -6.61 4.17
C TYR A 152 6.71 -7.90 3.40
N ALA A 153 6.52 -7.80 2.09
CA ALA A 153 6.09 -8.90 1.24
C ALA A 153 7.26 -9.75 0.73
N ASP A 154 7.01 -11.04 0.56
CA ASP A 154 7.71 -11.82 -0.45
C ASP A 154 6.83 -11.89 -1.71
N SER A 155 7.24 -11.20 -2.76
CA SER A 155 6.54 -11.12 -4.05
C SER A 155 7.16 -12.03 -5.12
N ALA A 156 8.07 -12.93 -4.77
CA ALA A 156 8.79 -13.77 -5.74
C ALA A 156 7.83 -14.59 -6.63
N LYS A 157 6.74 -15.10 -6.06
CA LYS A 157 5.72 -15.82 -6.81
C LYS A 157 5.00 -14.92 -7.82
N ALA A 158 4.64 -13.69 -7.46
CA ALA A 158 4.00 -12.75 -8.37
C ALA A 158 4.92 -12.39 -9.55
N ARG A 159 6.21 -12.19 -9.28
CA ARG A 159 7.22 -11.96 -10.34
C ARG A 159 7.31 -13.13 -11.30
N ARG A 160 7.44 -14.35 -10.79
CA ARG A 160 7.64 -15.55 -11.62
C ARG A 160 6.38 -15.94 -12.40
N VAL A 161 5.20 -15.87 -11.79
CA VAL A 161 3.96 -16.44 -12.33
C VAL A 161 3.12 -15.42 -13.08
N LEU A 162 3.01 -14.17 -12.58
CA LEU A 162 2.25 -13.10 -13.20
C LEU A 162 3.12 -12.17 -14.06
N GLY A 163 4.45 -12.27 -14.00
CA GLY A 163 5.35 -11.28 -14.58
C GLY A 163 5.20 -9.89 -13.95
N TRP A 164 4.64 -9.84 -12.74
CA TRP A 164 4.42 -8.59 -12.01
C TRP A 164 5.68 -8.20 -11.23
N SER A 165 6.04 -6.94 -11.35
CA SER A 165 7.06 -6.31 -10.49
C SER A 165 6.67 -4.86 -10.22
N PRO A 166 6.93 -4.34 -9.01
CA PRO A 166 6.69 -2.93 -8.71
C PRO A 166 7.60 -2.05 -9.57
N LYS A 167 7.06 -0.91 -10.03
CA LYS A 167 7.78 0.09 -10.83
C LYS A 167 7.81 1.45 -10.14
N GLY A 168 6.83 1.72 -9.26
CA GLY A 168 6.76 2.95 -8.49
C GLY A 168 7.52 2.83 -7.17
N GLY A 169 8.53 3.69 -6.98
CA GLY A 169 9.24 3.84 -5.70
C GLY A 169 8.55 4.86 -4.78
N VAL A 170 9.12 5.06 -3.59
CA VAL A 170 8.58 5.96 -2.56
C VAL A 170 8.42 7.40 -3.05
N GLU A 171 9.36 7.91 -3.84
CA GLU A 171 9.26 9.27 -4.40
C GLU A 171 8.02 9.42 -5.30
N LYS A 172 7.73 8.40 -6.14
CA LYS A 172 6.54 8.40 -6.99
C LYS A 172 5.25 8.33 -6.19
N ILE A 173 5.23 7.53 -5.13
CA ILE A 173 4.11 7.44 -4.19
C ILE A 173 3.85 8.83 -3.59
N MET A 174 4.87 9.48 -3.04
CA MET A 174 4.74 10.77 -2.37
C MET A 174 4.36 11.88 -3.35
N GLN A 175 5.00 11.93 -4.52
CA GLN A 175 4.68 12.90 -5.57
C GLN A 175 3.20 12.84 -5.95
N THR A 176 2.71 11.65 -6.32
CA THR A 176 1.33 11.51 -6.81
C THR A 176 0.30 11.74 -5.71
N ALA A 177 0.57 11.30 -4.47
CA ALA A 177 -0.28 11.57 -3.33
C ALA A 177 -0.37 13.09 -3.03
N TRP A 178 0.75 13.80 -3.13
CA TRP A 178 0.79 15.26 -2.93
C TRP A 178 0.06 16.03 -4.02
N GLU A 179 0.28 15.68 -5.28
CA GLU A 179 -0.43 16.27 -6.43
C GLU A 179 -1.95 16.07 -6.31
N TRP A 180 -2.39 14.89 -5.90
CA TRP A 180 -3.80 14.59 -5.65
C TRP A 180 -4.36 15.44 -4.51
N GLU A 181 -3.68 15.50 -3.36
CA GLU A 181 -4.16 16.25 -2.19
C GLU A 181 -4.26 17.75 -2.49
N ASN A 182 -3.28 18.33 -3.19
CA ASN A 182 -3.33 19.73 -3.63
C ASN A 182 -4.54 19.98 -4.52
N LYS A 183 -4.77 19.14 -5.53
CA LYS A 183 -5.90 19.32 -6.45
C LYS A 183 -7.23 19.20 -5.73
N ARG A 184 -7.39 18.17 -4.89
CA ARG A 184 -8.61 17.93 -4.11
C ARG A 184 -8.95 19.08 -3.15
N SER A 185 -7.96 19.76 -2.65
CA SER A 185 -8.14 20.84 -1.67
C SER A 185 -8.47 22.20 -2.29
N HIS A 186 -8.28 22.33 -3.60
CA HIS A 186 -8.59 23.54 -4.34
C HIS A 186 -9.82 23.38 -5.26
N SER A 187 -10.48 22.22 -5.20
CA SER A 187 -11.75 21.90 -5.88
C SER A 187 -12.93 21.98 -4.92
#